data_96629397963d92f9c1bdda215cdd5f83
#
_entry.id   96629397963d92f9c1bdda215cdd5f83
#
_cell.length_a   1.000
_cell.length_b   1.000
_cell.length_c   1.000
_cell.angle_alpha   90.00
_cell.angle_beta   90.00
_cell.angle_gamma   90.00
#
_symmetry.space_group_name_H-M   'P 1'
#
loop_
_entity.id
_entity.type
_entity.pdbx_description
1 polymer ?
#
loop_
_entity_poly.entity_id
_entity_poly.type
_entity_poly.pdbx_seq_one_letter_code
_entity_poly.pdbx_strand_id
1 'polypeptide(L)'
;MTNETSEKIFSNYGVYEVNENLELSFPNTEIKIERIGKNVFSYSRNDSESNLVKKIIPTKSNDLTIEISPIRPLNYPARRTSYMYLEFESPVFLSENSAATVFARCPIEIGVFLLHNEHKNPLDWFTCDPLNSRFGLYGAPDSGTLCKYSSSEIAESYEDSIPFFNAVLEINLKNELDSGHSISKVIFPISDYSVYYKNSKAIIDSVNAIMKKKITLEIFDVSSKPIQTDWAKSPTYEHTIDIKRIDMGVD
;
A
#
# COMPACT_ATOMS: atom_id res chain seq x y z
N MET A 1 9.63 -40.94 1.41
CA MET A 1 8.98 -40.04 0.43
C MET A 1 9.14 -38.63 0.97
N THR A 2 10.18 -37.96 0.51
CA THR A 2 10.44 -36.56 0.83
C THR A 2 9.53 -35.73 -0.07
N ASN A 3 8.52 -35.08 0.52
CA ASN A 3 7.75 -34.06 -0.18
C ASN A 3 8.68 -32.86 -0.41
N GLU A 4 9.25 -32.77 -1.59
CA GLU A 4 9.77 -31.51 -2.10
C GLU A 4 8.57 -30.57 -2.33
N THR A 5 8.26 -29.73 -1.37
CA THR A 5 7.47 -28.55 -1.60
C THR A 5 8.31 -27.64 -2.50
N SER A 6 8.04 -27.66 -3.81
CA SER A 6 8.60 -26.67 -4.72
C SER A 6 8.16 -25.28 -4.21
N GLU A 7 9.10 -24.45 -3.76
CA GLU A 7 8.83 -23.07 -3.38
C GLU A 7 8.21 -22.38 -4.60
N LYS A 8 6.98 -21.89 -4.44
CA LYS A 8 6.28 -21.15 -5.48
C LYS A 8 7.01 -19.83 -5.72
N ILE A 9 7.60 -19.66 -6.89
CA ILE A 9 8.29 -18.43 -7.28
C ILE A 9 7.21 -17.38 -7.62
N PHE A 10 7.18 -16.28 -6.87
CA PHE A 10 6.31 -15.15 -7.14
C PHE A 10 6.92 -14.18 -8.15
N SER A 11 6.05 -13.47 -8.87
CA SER A 11 6.43 -12.40 -9.80
C SER A 11 6.91 -11.16 -9.03
N ASN A 12 7.77 -10.34 -9.62
CA ASN A 12 8.22 -9.10 -9.00
C ASN A 12 7.25 -7.93 -9.30
N TYR A 13 7.42 -6.82 -8.60
CA TYR A 13 6.90 -5.54 -9.07
C TYR A 13 7.68 -5.09 -10.30
N GLY A 14 7.03 -4.36 -11.19
CA GLY A 14 7.69 -3.84 -12.39
C GLY A 14 6.77 -3.61 -13.56
N VAL A 15 7.39 -3.28 -14.68
CA VAL A 15 6.74 -3.06 -15.97
C VAL A 15 6.88 -4.34 -16.81
N TYR A 16 5.77 -4.76 -17.41
CA TYR A 16 5.66 -5.96 -18.23
C TYR A 16 5.10 -5.62 -19.61
N GLU A 17 5.78 -6.08 -20.64
CA GLU A 17 5.28 -6.02 -22.02
C GLU A 17 4.53 -7.31 -22.37
N VAL A 18 3.32 -7.17 -22.88
CA VAL A 18 2.44 -8.28 -23.21
C VAL A 18 2.23 -8.33 -24.71
N ASN A 19 2.86 -9.26 -25.37
CA ASN A 19 2.72 -9.49 -26.82
C ASN A 19 1.58 -10.48 -27.13
N GLU A 20 1.54 -11.63 -26.44
CA GLU A 20 0.51 -12.67 -26.59
C GLU A 20 -0.13 -13.01 -25.23
N ASN A 21 0.67 -13.56 -24.31
CA ASN A 21 0.22 -14.00 -23.01
C ASN A 21 1.16 -13.55 -21.91
N LEU A 22 0.62 -13.23 -20.75
CA LEU A 22 1.38 -12.96 -19.52
C LEU A 22 0.65 -13.63 -18.36
N GLU A 23 1.38 -14.38 -17.56
CA GLU A 23 0.90 -14.96 -16.31
C GLU A 23 1.79 -14.49 -15.17
N LEU A 24 1.18 -13.91 -14.12
CA LEU A 24 1.86 -13.41 -12.94
C LEU A 24 1.25 -14.05 -11.70
N SER A 25 2.14 -14.47 -10.78
CA SER A 25 1.74 -15.12 -9.54
C SER A 25 2.17 -14.28 -8.35
N PHE A 26 1.24 -14.04 -7.44
CA PHE A 26 1.43 -13.36 -6.15
C PHE A 26 0.89 -14.24 -5.03
N PRO A 27 1.18 -13.93 -3.74
CA PRO A 27 0.54 -14.64 -2.65
C PRO A 27 -0.99 -14.57 -2.77
N ASN A 28 -1.63 -15.76 -2.85
CA ASN A 28 -3.08 -15.91 -2.95
C ASN A 28 -3.75 -15.29 -4.20
N THR A 29 -2.99 -14.82 -5.20
CA THR A 29 -3.53 -14.13 -6.36
C THR A 29 -2.78 -14.52 -7.63
N GLU A 30 -3.52 -14.78 -8.70
CA GLU A 30 -2.99 -15.04 -10.03
C GLU A 30 -3.60 -14.07 -11.04
N ILE A 31 -2.75 -13.49 -11.86
CA ILE A 31 -3.14 -12.58 -12.95
C ILE A 31 -2.79 -13.24 -14.27
N LYS A 32 -3.75 -13.23 -15.21
CA LYS A 32 -3.54 -13.69 -16.56
C LYS A 32 -4.01 -12.63 -17.55
N ILE A 33 -3.17 -12.34 -18.52
CA ILE A 33 -3.48 -11.45 -19.64
C ILE A 33 -3.27 -12.22 -20.92
N GLU A 34 -4.25 -12.22 -21.80
CA GLU A 34 -4.23 -12.97 -23.06
C GLU A 34 -4.69 -12.08 -24.20
N ARG A 35 -4.01 -12.16 -25.33
CA ARG A 35 -4.47 -11.56 -26.56
C ARG A 35 -5.66 -12.34 -27.10
N ILE A 36 -6.80 -11.68 -27.28
CA ILE A 36 -8.03 -12.29 -27.81
C ILE A 36 -8.44 -11.74 -29.18
N GLY A 37 -7.70 -10.75 -29.67
CA GLY A 37 -7.93 -10.13 -30.99
C GLY A 37 -6.77 -9.25 -31.41
N LYS A 38 -6.86 -8.66 -32.61
CA LYS A 38 -5.76 -7.88 -33.20
C LYS A 38 -5.24 -6.76 -32.27
N ASN A 39 -6.14 -6.07 -31.58
CA ASN A 39 -5.82 -4.98 -30.66
C ASN A 39 -6.67 -5.10 -29.38
N VAL A 40 -6.91 -6.34 -28.92
CA VAL A 40 -7.76 -6.60 -27.78
C VAL A 40 -7.14 -7.65 -26.91
N PHE A 41 -7.02 -7.36 -25.62
CA PHE A 41 -6.55 -8.28 -24.61
C PHE A 41 -7.65 -8.56 -23.59
N SER A 42 -7.63 -9.76 -23.02
CA SER A 42 -8.40 -10.08 -21.83
C SER A 42 -7.49 -10.04 -20.61
N TYR A 43 -7.94 -9.40 -19.56
CA TYR A 43 -7.34 -9.42 -18.24
C TYR A 43 -8.20 -10.25 -17.33
N SER A 44 -7.59 -11.15 -16.58
CA SER A 44 -8.26 -11.88 -15.50
C SER A 44 -7.39 -11.95 -14.26
N ARG A 45 -8.01 -11.76 -13.10
CA ARG A 45 -7.40 -11.97 -11.79
C ARG A 45 -8.25 -12.93 -10.98
N ASN A 46 -7.60 -13.91 -10.39
CA ASN A 46 -8.22 -14.93 -9.55
C ASN A 46 -7.57 -14.88 -8.15
N ASP A 47 -8.36 -14.58 -7.13
CA ASP A 47 -7.93 -14.62 -5.74
C ASP A 47 -8.31 -15.95 -5.10
N SER A 48 -7.59 -16.36 -4.06
CA SER A 48 -7.87 -17.62 -3.33
C SER A 48 -9.28 -17.70 -2.73
N GLU A 49 -9.94 -16.56 -2.52
CA GLU A 49 -11.34 -16.48 -2.07
C GLU A 49 -12.36 -16.62 -3.21
N SER A 50 -11.93 -17.09 -4.39
CA SER A 50 -12.75 -17.27 -5.59
C SER A 50 -13.31 -15.97 -6.19
N ASN A 51 -12.72 -14.84 -5.88
CA ASN A 51 -13.04 -13.57 -6.53
C ASN A 51 -12.39 -13.52 -7.90
N LEU A 52 -13.18 -13.70 -8.94
CA LEU A 52 -12.73 -13.61 -10.33
C LEU A 52 -13.07 -12.25 -10.92
N VAL A 53 -12.03 -11.46 -11.20
CA VAL A 53 -12.15 -10.20 -11.93
C VAL A 53 -11.81 -10.46 -13.39
N LYS A 54 -12.67 -10.02 -14.32
CA LYS A 54 -12.42 -10.06 -15.77
C LYS A 54 -12.64 -8.70 -16.39
N LYS A 55 -11.73 -8.29 -17.28
CA LYS A 55 -11.83 -7.04 -18.04
C LYS A 55 -11.34 -7.25 -19.46
N ILE A 56 -11.93 -6.53 -20.41
CA ILE A 56 -11.47 -6.48 -21.79
C ILE A 56 -10.75 -5.16 -22.01
N ILE A 57 -9.55 -5.23 -22.57
CA ILE A 57 -8.67 -4.09 -22.77
C ILE A 57 -8.48 -3.88 -24.27
N PRO A 58 -9.21 -2.94 -24.91
CA PRO A 58 -8.91 -2.52 -26.28
C PRO A 58 -7.67 -1.62 -26.26
N THR A 59 -6.76 -1.84 -27.21
CA THR A 59 -5.53 -1.06 -27.38
C THR A 59 -5.49 -0.39 -28.74
N LYS A 60 -4.67 0.67 -28.89
CA LYS A 60 -4.40 1.28 -30.20
C LYS A 60 -3.19 0.64 -30.89
N SER A 61 -2.33 -0.02 -30.12
CA SER A 61 -1.13 -0.73 -30.58
C SER A 61 -1.34 -2.24 -30.53
N ASN A 62 -0.45 -2.97 -31.18
CA ASN A 62 -0.45 -4.43 -31.10
C ASN A 62 0.05 -4.95 -29.73
N ASP A 63 0.69 -4.12 -28.94
CA ASP A 63 1.31 -4.50 -27.68
C ASP A 63 0.61 -3.80 -26.53
N LEU A 64 0.57 -4.45 -25.39
CA LEU A 64 0.05 -3.94 -24.14
C LEU A 64 1.20 -3.85 -23.13
N THR A 65 1.35 -2.71 -22.49
CA THR A 65 2.30 -2.55 -21.39
C THR A 65 1.53 -2.32 -20.09
N ILE A 66 1.87 -3.07 -19.06
CA ILE A 66 1.31 -2.93 -17.73
C ILE A 66 2.40 -2.70 -16.69
N GLU A 67 2.06 -2.03 -15.60
CA GLU A 67 2.88 -1.95 -14.41
C GLU A 67 2.13 -2.59 -13.23
N ILE A 68 2.84 -3.45 -12.51
CA ILE A 68 2.40 -3.99 -11.23
C ILE A 68 3.26 -3.35 -10.16
N SER A 69 2.64 -2.67 -9.21
CA SER A 69 3.39 -1.95 -8.17
C SER A 69 2.61 -1.87 -6.85
N PRO A 70 3.32 -1.73 -5.71
CA PRO A 70 2.67 -1.56 -4.42
C PRO A 70 1.96 -0.20 -4.38
N ILE A 71 0.81 -0.15 -3.75
CA ILE A 71 0.03 1.08 -3.54
C ILE A 71 -0.37 1.21 -2.07
N ARG A 72 -0.80 2.41 -1.70
CA ARG A 72 -1.28 2.70 -0.35
C ARG A 72 -2.49 1.84 0.01
N PRO A 73 -2.65 1.36 1.25
CA PRO A 73 -3.70 0.44 1.68
C PRO A 73 -5.04 1.16 1.92
N LEU A 74 -5.56 1.84 0.91
CA LEU A 74 -6.76 2.67 1.04
C LEU A 74 -8.01 2.08 0.39
N ASN A 75 -7.88 1.00 -0.40
CA ASN A 75 -8.99 0.53 -1.22
C ASN A 75 -9.78 -0.61 -0.57
N TYR A 76 -9.15 -1.50 0.21
CA TYR A 76 -9.81 -2.62 0.85
C TYR A 76 -10.01 -2.41 2.37
N PRO A 77 -11.15 -2.78 2.99
CA PRO A 77 -12.36 -3.33 2.36
C PRO A 77 -13.18 -2.29 1.58
N ALA A 78 -12.99 -1.03 1.84
CA ALA A 78 -13.55 0.10 1.10
C ALA A 78 -12.79 1.38 1.50
N ARG A 79 -12.63 2.31 0.58
CA ARG A 79 -12.02 3.61 0.86
C ARG A 79 -12.96 4.44 1.74
N ARG A 80 -12.66 4.52 3.05
CA ARG A 80 -13.44 5.28 4.05
C ARG A 80 -12.62 6.30 4.81
N THR A 81 -11.31 6.25 4.68
CA THR A 81 -10.37 7.14 5.37
C THR A 81 -9.12 7.31 4.54
N SER A 82 -8.39 8.39 4.80
CA SER A 82 -7.04 8.64 4.28
C SER A 82 -5.96 8.56 5.38
N TYR A 83 -6.34 8.18 6.58
CA TYR A 83 -5.44 8.06 7.73
C TYR A 83 -5.03 6.62 8.00
N MET A 84 -3.77 6.45 8.39
CA MET A 84 -3.20 5.22 8.91
C MET A 84 -2.98 5.34 10.41
N TYR A 85 -3.34 4.31 11.16
CA TYR A 85 -3.06 4.11 12.58
C TYR A 85 -2.15 2.88 12.71
N LEU A 86 -0.88 3.11 12.97
CA LEU A 86 0.08 2.06 13.31
C LEU A 86 0.22 1.95 14.82
N GLU A 87 -0.01 0.78 15.35
CA GLU A 87 0.22 0.44 16.75
C GLU A 87 1.46 -0.45 16.86
N PHE A 88 2.45 -0.01 17.63
CA PHE A 88 3.66 -0.79 17.85
C PHE A 88 3.39 -1.92 18.84
N GLU A 89 3.77 -3.13 18.51
CA GLU A 89 3.65 -4.30 19.41
C GLU A 89 4.47 -4.12 20.69
N SER A 90 5.61 -3.42 20.57
CA SER A 90 6.43 -2.99 21.72
C SER A 90 6.56 -1.48 21.70
N PRO A 91 6.11 -0.76 22.75
CA PRO A 91 6.23 0.69 22.82
C PRO A 91 7.68 1.17 22.77
N VAL A 92 7.94 2.25 22.04
CA VAL A 92 9.25 2.91 21.94
C VAL A 92 9.36 3.93 23.06
N PHE A 93 10.31 3.75 23.97
CA PHE A 93 10.59 4.71 25.03
C PHE A 93 11.57 5.79 24.54
N LEU A 94 11.18 7.06 24.67
CA LEU A 94 12.04 8.20 24.42
C LEU A 94 12.28 8.96 25.71
N SER A 95 13.55 9.24 26.02
CA SER A 95 13.94 10.13 27.12
C SER A 95 13.46 11.55 26.86
N GLU A 96 13.54 12.40 27.85
CA GLU A 96 13.28 13.84 27.71
C GLU A 96 14.14 14.47 26.60
N ASN A 97 13.57 15.39 25.83
CA ASN A 97 14.27 16.14 24.78
C ASN A 97 15.13 15.28 23.84
N SER A 98 14.69 14.04 23.56
CA SER A 98 15.42 13.08 22.72
C SER A 98 14.67 12.76 21.42
N ALA A 99 15.40 12.16 20.48
CA ALA A 99 14.87 11.68 19.22
C ALA A 99 15.41 10.29 18.92
N ALA A 100 14.61 9.49 18.18
CA ALA A 100 15.00 8.19 17.64
C ALA A 100 14.33 7.96 16.29
N THR A 101 15.01 7.21 15.43
CA THR A 101 14.42 6.71 14.19
C THR A 101 14.09 5.23 14.38
N VAL A 102 12.88 4.86 14.04
CA VAL A 102 12.41 3.48 14.06
C VAL A 102 11.83 3.11 12.69
N PHE A 103 11.88 1.84 12.35
CA PHE A 103 11.26 1.31 11.15
C PHE A 103 10.03 0.51 11.53
N ALA A 104 8.92 0.72 10.83
CA ALA A 104 7.68 0.00 11.08
C ALA A 104 7.15 -0.61 9.78
N ARG A 105 6.49 -1.77 9.87
CA ARG A 105 5.82 -2.39 8.74
C ARG A 105 4.44 -1.77 8.56
N CYS A 106 4.19 -1.21 7.38
CA CYS A 106 2.91 -0.63 7.00
C CYS A 106 2.28 -1.51 5.92
N PRO A 107 1.01 -1.94 6.05
CA PRO A 107 0.35 -2.74 5.03
C PRO A 107 0.30 -1.99 3.70
N ILE A 108 0.31 -2.74 2.60
CA ILE A 108 0.15 -2.23 1.24
C ILE A 108 -0.93 -3.00 0.50
N GLU A 109 -1.37 -2.42 -0.60
CA GLU A 109 -2.14 -3.10 -1.63
C GLU A 109 -1.29 -3.15 -2.90
N ILE A 110 -1.74 -3.89 -3.92
CA ILE A 110 -1.05 -4.01 -5.19
C ILE A 110 -1.94 -3.41 -6.27
N GLY A 111 -1.39 -2.47 -7.02
CA GLY A 111 -2.04 -1.85 -8.17
C GLY A 111 -1.59 -2.46 -9.48
N VAL A 112 -2.52 -2.55 -10.42
CA VAL A 112 -2.30 -2.91 -11.81
C VAL A 112 -2.62 -1.69 -12.66
N PHE A 113 -1.67 -1.23 -13.45
CA PHE A 113 -1.79 -0.02 -14.26
C PHE A 113 -1.54 -0.33 -15.73
N LEU A 114 -2.35 0.27 -16.60
CA LEU A 114 -2.10 0.30 -18.03
C LEU A 114 -1.18 1.48 -18.35
N LEU A 115 -0.06 1.20 -19.02
CA LEU A 115 0.85 2.22 -19.48
C LEU A 115 0.50 2.61 -20.91
N HIS A 116 0.26 3.89 -21.12
CA HIS A 116 0.09 4.46 -22.46
C HIS A 116 0.81 5.79 -22.55
N ASN A 117 1.91 5.83 -23.31
CA ASN A 117 2.87 6.94 -23.32
C ASN A 117 3.39 7.19 -21.88
N GLU A 118 3.22 8.41 -21.36
CA GLU A 118 3.63 8.79 -19.99
C GLU A 118 2.51 8.59 -18.95
N HIS A 119 1.31 8.16 -19.40
CA HIS A 119 0.16 8.00 -18.51
C HIS A 119 0.06 6.58 -17.96
N LYS A 120 -0.17 6.49 -16.66
CA LYS A 120 -0.40 5.25 -15.91
C LYS A 120 -1.85 5.21 -15.46
N ASN A 121 -2.68 4.45 -16.19
CA ASN A 121 -4.12 4.38 -15.94
C ASN A 121 -4.43 3.20 -15.01
N PRO A 122 -5.12 3.40 -13.87
CA PRO A 122 -5.51 2.31 -13.00
C PRO A 122 -6.40 1.30 -13.73
N LEU A 123 -6.02 0.03 -13.71
CA LEU A 123 -6.81 -1.07 -14.25
C LEU A 123 -7.49 -1.86 -13.15
N ASP A 124 -6.73 -2.27 -12.14
CA ASP A 124 -7.20 -3.12 -11.05
C ASP A 124 -6.35 -2.91 -9.78
N TRP A 125 -6.81 -3.45 -8.68
CA TRP A 125 -6.06 -3.48 -7.42
C TRP A 125 -6.49 -4.72 -6.61
N PHE A 126 -5.61 -5.19 -5.74
CA PHE A 126 -5.88 -6.30 -4.83
C PHE A 126 -4.99 -6.22 -3.59
N THR A 127 -5.30 -7.05 -2.60
CA THR A 127 -4.47 -7.23 -1.41
C THR A 127 -4.13 -8.70 -1.25
N CYS A 128 -2.90 -8.99 -0.86
CA CYS A 128 -2.46 -10.33 -0.51
C CYS A 128 -2.83 -10.69 0.94
N ASP A 129 -3.30 -9.72 1.73
CA ASP A 129 -3.65 -9.89 3.15
C ASP A 129 -5.03 -9.30 3.50
N PRO A 130 -6.12 -9.89 2.97
CA PRO A 130 -7.47 -9.37 3.19
C PRO A 130 -7.91 -9.46 4.65
N LEU A 131 -7.44 -10.45 5.41
CA LEU A 131 -7.89 -10.70 6.78
C LEU A 131 -7.37 -9.68 7.79
N ASN A 132 -6.23 -9.06 7.51
CA ASN A 132 -5.61 -8.05 8.40
C ASN A 132 -6.05 -6.62 8.08
N SER A 133 -6.94 -6.44 7.11
CA SER A 133 -7.45 -5.11 6.76
C SER A 133 -8.55 -4.67 7.72
N ARG A 134 -8.22 -3.75 8.64
CA ARG A 134 -9.11 -3.29 9.72
C ARG A 134 -9.23 -1.77 9.73
N PHE A 135 -10.29 -1.29 10.37
CA PHE A 135 -10.43 0.11 10.75
C PHE A 135 -10.32 0.26 12.26
N GLY A 136 -9.70 1.34 12.70
CA GLY A 136 -9.64 1.76 14.09
C GLY A 136 -10.13 3.20 14.23
N LEU A 137 -10.73 3.54 15.36
CA LEU A 137 -11.07 4.91 15.71
C LEU A 137 -9.98 5.48 16.62
N TYR A 138 -9.38 6.58 16.18
CA TYR A 138 -8.44 7.33 16.99
C TYR A 138 -9.14 8.53 17.63
N GLY A 139 -9.15 8.59 18.95
CA GLY A 139 -9.81 9.64 19.71
C GLY A 139 -11.12 9.19 20.35
N ALA A 140 -11.97 10.15 20.71
CA ALA A 140 -13.25 9.87 21.35
C ALA A 140 -14.29 9.38 20.33
N PRO A 141 -15.28 8.57 20.75
CA PRO A 141 -16.28 7.99 19.84
C PRO A 141 -17.09 9.00 19.02
N ASP A 142 -17.26 10.20 19.53
CA ASP A 142 -18.07 11.30 18.95
C ASP A 142 -17.26 12.25 18.07
N SER A 143 -15.93 12.27 18.21
CA SER A 143 -15.06 13.24 17.55
C SER A 143 -13.74 12.64 17.03
N GLY A 144 -13.58 11.34 17.15
CA GLY A 144 -12.38 10.63 16.72
C GLY A 144 -12.25 10.53 15.21
N THR A 145 -11.02 10.25 14.75
CA THR A 145 -10.70 10.04 13.36
C THR A 145 -10.74 8.55 13.04
N LEU A 146 -11.52 8.17 12.02
CA LEU A 146 -11.49 6.81 11.48
C LEU A 146 -10.19 6.62 10.72
N CYS A 147 -9.45 5.56 11.05
CA CYS A 147 -8.17 5.25 10.44
C CYS A 147 -8.16 3.82 9.92
N LYS A 148 -7.33 3.56 8.92
CA LYS A 148 -6.87 2.21 8.60
C LYS A 148 -5.96 1.77 9.74
N TYR A 149 -6.21 0.61 10.33
CA TYR A 149 -5.46 0.11 11.48
C TYR A 149 -4.53 -1.04 11.10
N SER A 150 -3.33 -1.03 11.66
CA SER A 150 -2.41 -2.17 11.63
C SER A 150 -1.57 -2.20 12.90
N SER A 151 -1.35 -3.41 13.45
CA SER A 151 -0.26 -3.66 14.38
C SER A 151 1.04 -3.84 13.63
N SER A 152 2.14 -3.38 14.18
CA SER A 152 3.46 -3.45 13.56
C SER A 152 4.54 -3.79 14.58
N GLU A 153 5.33 -4.79 14.25
CA GLU A 153 6.64 -4.97 14.88
C GLU A 153 7.59 -3.85 14.42
N ILE A 154 8.56 -3.51 15.26
CA ILE A 154 9.67 -2.66 14.87
C ILE A 154 10.60 -3.48 13.97
N ALA A 155 10.82 -2.99 12.77
CA ALA A 155 11.76 -3.56 11.81
C ALA A 155 13.18 -3.04 12.10
N GLU A 156 14.20 -3.79 11.70
CA GLU A 156 15.60 -3.38 11.89
C GLU A 156 16.08 -2.46 10.77
N SER A 157 15.53 -2.62 9.58
CA SER A 157 15.96 -1.90 8.38
C SER A 157 14.88 -1.86 7.29
N TYR A 158 15.16 -1.13 6.21
CA TYR A 158 14.31 -1.16 5.00
C TYR A 158 14.21 -2.54 4.32
N GLU A 159 15.18 -3.43 4.58
CA GLU A 159 15.19 -4.76 4.00
C GLU A 159 14.18 -5.72 4.63
N ASP A 160 13.58 -5.34 5.77
CA ASP A 160 12.65 -6.17 6.54
C ASP A 160 11.20 -6.11 6.05
N SER A 161 10.94 -5.51 4.87
CA SER A 161 9.62 -5.60 4.26
C SER A 161 9.29 -7.06 3.93
N ILE A 162 8.08 -7.49 4.28
CA ILE A 162 7.56 -8.79 3.84
C ILE A 162 6.99 -8.59 2.43
N PRO A 163 7.59 -9.23 1.40
CA PRO A 163 7.17 -9.04 0.01
C PRO A 163 5.66 -9.17 -0.18
N PHE A 164 5.04 -8.22 -0.88
CA PHE A 164 3.63 -8.15 -1.23
C PHE A 164 2.64 -7.90 -0.10
N PHE A 165 3.07 -7.97 1.17
CA PHE A 165 2.19 -7.78 2.33
C PHE A 165 2.37 -6.40 2.97
N ASN A 166 3.60 -5.92 3.08
CA ASN A 166 3.88 -4.63 3.69
C ASN A 166 5.06 -3.90 3.04
N ALA A 167 5.09 -2.60 3.27
CA ALA A 167 6.23 -1.74 3.03
C ALA A 167 6.87 -1.37 4.37
N VAL A 168 8.15 -1.03 4.37
CA VAL A 168 8.80 -0.43 5.53
C VAL A 168 8.62 1.08 5.49
N LEU A 169 8.25 1.64 6.62
CA LEU A 169 8.09 3.06 6.88
C LEU A 169 9.12 3.49 7.92
N GLU A 170 9.95 4.48 7.59
CA GLU A 170 10.82 5.14 8.55
C GLU A 170 10.02 6.17 9.34
N ILE A 171 10.10 6.12 10.66
CA ILE A 171 9.42 7.05 11.57
C ILE A 171 10.46 7.75 12.42
N ASN A 172 10.60 9.04 12.24
CA ASN A 172 11.47 9.92 13.03
C ASN A 172 10.66 10.43 14.22
N LEU A 173 10.87 9.83 15.37
CA LEU A 173 10.21 10.17 16.62
C LEU A 173 11.02 11.23 17.36
N LYS A 174 10.36 12.28 17.87
CA LYS A 174 10.97 13.31 18.68
C LYS A 174 10.13 13.58 19.93
N ASN A 175 10.75 13.52 21.10
CA ASN A 175 10.13 13.93 22.36
C ASN A 175 10.62 15.35 22.71
N GLU A 176 9.73 16.35 22.66
CA GLU A 176 10.01 17.74 23.05
C GLU A 176 9.53 18.05 24.48
N LEU A 177 9.19 17.03 25.26
CA LEU A 177 8.80 17.18 26.65
C LEU A 177 10.01 17.06 27.58
N ASP A 178 9.88 17.62 28.76
CA ASP A 178 10.84 17.58 29.87
C ASP A 178 10.77 16.28 30.71
N SER A 179 10.21 15.23 30.14
CA SER A 179 10.08 13.91 30.76
C SER A 179 10.08 12.80 29.71
N GLY A 180 10.54 11.60 30.10
CA GLY A 180 10.53 10.43 29.25
C GLY A 180 9.11 9.86 29.06
N HIS A 181 8.80 9.39 27.84
CA HIS A 181 7.51 8.81 27.49
C HIS A 181 7.65 7.62 26.56
N SER A 182 6.68 6.67 26.67
CA SER A 182 6.54 5.55 25.76
C SER A 182 5.53 5.90 24.67
N ILE A 183 5.94 5.68 23.42
CA ILE A 183 5.11 5.84 22.22
C ILE A 183 4.68 4.46 21.76
N SER A 184 3.39 4.18 21.79
CA SER A 184 2.82 2.91 21.35
C SER A 184 2.12 2.98 19.99
N LYS A 185 1.92 4.18 19.43
CA LYS A 185 1.14 4.39 18.20
C LYS A 185 1.52 5.67 17.49
N VAL A 186 1.36 5.64 16.16
CA VAL A 186 1.52 6.80 15.29
C VAL A 186 0.34 6.85 14.31
N ILE A 187 -0.25 8.04 14.14
CA ILE A 187 -1.34 8.28 13.20
C ILE A 187 -0.90 9.33 12.18
N PHE A 188 -1.10 9.06 10.90
CA PHE A 188 -0.66 9.95 9.83
C PHE A 188 -1.57 9.85 8.59
N PRO A 189 -1.66 10.92 7.77
CA PRO A 189 -2.46 10.95 6.54
C PRO A 189 -1.73 10.19 5.41
N ILE A 190 -1.90 8.86 5.34
CA ILE A 190 -1.18 8.02 4.37
C ILE A 190 -1.46 8.40 2.90
N SER A 191 -2.53 9.14 2.61
CA SER A 191 -2.82 9.66 1.27
C SER A 191 -1.71 10.56 0.71
N ASP A 192 -0.93 11.20 1.57
CA ASP A 192 0.06 12.20 1.19
C ASP A 192 1.45 11.59 0.94
N TYR A 193 1.59 10.29 1.22
CA TYR A 193 2.87 9.58 1.14
C TYR A 193 3.02 8.82 -0.18
N SER A 194 4.23 8.80 -0.71
CA SER A 194 4.59 7.99 -1.86
C SER A 194 5.05 6.61 -1.43
N VAL A 195 4.78 5.62 -2.28
CA VAL A 195 5.28 4.25 -2.14
C VAL A 195 6.34 4.03 -3.21
N TYR A 196 7.41 3.33 -2.85
CA TYR A 196 8.49 2.97 -3.75
C TYR A 196 8.73 1.47 -3.69
N TYR A 197 9.28 0.90 -4.75
CA TYR A 197 9.54 -0.53 -4.82
C TYR A 197 10.84 -0.89 -5.54
N LYS A 198 11.35 -2.05 -5.18
CA LYS A 198 12.49 -2.69 -5.83
C LYS A 198 12.32 -4.20 -5.75
N ASN A 199 12.25 -4.89 -6.89
CA ASN A 199 11.90 -6.30 -6.97
C ASN A 199 10.52 -6.58 -6.33
N SER A 200 10.47 -7.37 -5.26
CA SER A 200 9.25 -7.70 -4.51
C SER A 200 9.08 -6.89 -3.22
N LYS A 201 10.02 -5.99 -2.90
CA LYS A 201 10.03 -5.19 -1.67
C LYS A 201 9.44 -3.80 -1.90
N ALA A 202 8.90 -3.21 -0.83
CA ALA A 202 8.31 -1.88 -0.86
C ALA A 202 8.74 -1.03 0.36
N ILE A 203 8.81 0.28 0.15
CA ILE A 203 9.04 1.29 1.20
C ILE A 203 8.08 2.46 1.01
N ILE A 204 7.81 3.19 2.09
CA ILE A 204 6.98 4.40 2.09
C ILE A 204 7.83 5.58 2.54
N ASP A 205 7.47 6.80 2.07
CA ASP A 205 8.09 8.04 2.55
C ASP A 205 8.15 8.09 4.08
N SER A 206 9.19 8.72 4.62
CA SER A 206 9.37 8.82 6.08
C SER A 206 8.33 9.71 6.74
N VAL A 207 7.99 9.36 7.98
CA VAL A 207 7.08 10.12 8.85
C VAL A 207 7.88 10.80 9.96
N ASN A 208 7.65 12.09 10.17
CA ASN A 208 8.16 12.80 11.35
C ASN A 208 7.03 12.94 12.38
N ALA A 209 7.24 12.44 13.58
CA ALA A 209 6.27 12.47 14.66
C ALA A 209 6.87 13.14 15.90
N ILE A 210 6.27 14.26 16.32
CA ILE A 210 6.77 15.08 17.44
C ILE A 210 5.79 15.03 18.60
N MET A 211 6.26 14.62 19.77
CA MET A 211 5.50 14.68 21.01
C MET A 211 5.71 16.04 21.68
N LYS A 212 4.67 16.87 21.69
CA LYS A 212 4.67 18.23 22.29
C LYS A 212 3.86 18.34 23.57
N LYS A 213 2.97 17.38 23.86
CA LYS A 213 2.10 17.34 25.06
C LYS A 213 1.99 15.92 25.56
N LYS A 214 1.83 15.74 26.87
CA LYS A 214 1.75 14.43 27.54
C LYS A 214 0.70 13.45 26.98
N ILE A 215 -0.27 13.92 26.22
CA ILE A 215 -1.42 13.13 25.76
C ILE A 215 -1.53 13.10 24.23
N THR A 216 -0.78 13.94 23.51
CA THR A 216 -0.94 14.06 22.06
C THR A 216 0.39 13.90 21.36
N LEU A 217 0.47 12.91 20.47
CA LEU A 217 1.49 12.80 19.46
C LEU A 217 1.03 13.65 18.28
N GLU A 218 1.75 14.72 17.96
CA GLU A 218 1.48 15.52 16.78
C GLU A 218 2.41 15.08 15.65
N ILE A 219 1.83 14.78 14.49
CA ILE A 219 2.56 14.42 13.29
C ILE A 219 2.78 15.70 12.48
N PHE A 220 4.04 16.05 12.26
CA PHE A 220 4.41 17.16 11.44
C PHE A 220 5.34 16.71 10.33
N ASP A 221 5.05 17.22 9.17
CA ASP A 221 5.88 17.20 7.99
C ASP A 221 6.10 15.84 7.29
N VAL A 222 5.66 15.82 6.04
CA VAL A 222 5.91 14.74 5.08
C VAL A 222 7.21 15.08 4.39
N SER A 223 8.32 14.51 4.81
CA SER A 223 9.52 14.60 4.01
C SER A 223 9.43 13.60 2.85
N SER A 224 8.98 14.07 1.70
CA SER A 224 8.93 13.30 0.44
C SER A 224 10.32 13.11 -0.18
N LYS A 225 11.33 12.81 0.61
CA LYS A 225 12.64 12.47 0.08
C LYS A 225 12.62 11.01 -0.35
N PRO A 226 12.88 10.71 -1.62
CA PRO A 226 13.12 9.33 -2.03
C PRO A 226 14.31 8.82 -1.22
N ILE A 227 14.05 7.81 -0.40
CA ILE A 227 14.99 7.30 0.60
C ILE A 227 16.19 6.64 -0.06
N GLN A 228 16.05 6.18 -1.30
CA GLN A 228 17.13 5.57 -2.08
C GLN A 228 16.94 5.85 -3.57
N THR A 229 18.02 6.18 -4.26
CA THR A 229 18.01 6.58 -5.68
C THR A 229 17.70 5.43 -6.67
N ASP A 230 17.71 4.19 -6.22
CA ASP A 230 17.52 2.99 -7.05
C ASP A 230 16.14 2.29 -6.86
N TRP A 231 15.23 2.93 -6.11
CA TRP A 231 13.85 2.47 -5.94
C TRP A 231 12.92 3.18 -6.91
N ALA A 232 12.07 2.40 -7.59
CA ALA A 232 11.07 2.95 -8.50
C ALA A 232 9.88 3.51 -7.71
N LYS A 233 9.40 4.70 -8.08
CA LYS A 233 8.20 5.29 -7.49
C LYS A 233 6.95 4.66 -8.08
N SER A 234 6.06 4.17 -7.21
CA SER A 234 4.77 3.64 -7.60
C SER A 234 3.84 4.74 -8.12
N PRO A 235 2.97 4.43 -9.09
CA PRO A 235 1.88 5.30 -9.47
C PRO A 235 0.92 5.53 -8.30
N THR A 236 0.26 6.68 -8.31
CA THR A 236 -0.86 6.92 -7.41
C THR A 236 -2.10 6.21 -7.94
N TYR A 237 -2.68 5.32 -7.14
CA TYR A 237 -3.96 4.70 -7.45
C TYR A 237 -5.08 5.61 -6.93
N GLU A 238 -5.70 6.37 -7.81
CA GLU A 238 -6.88 7.16 -7.49
C GLU A 238 -8.12 6.46 -8.05
N HIS A 239 -8.95 5.98 -7.15
CA HIS A 239 -10.28 5.52 -7.53
C HIS A 239 -11.10 6.77 -7.86
N THR A 240 -11.40 7.01 -9.14
CA THR A 240 -12.49 7.89 -9.50
C THR A 240 -13.77 7.24 -8.95
N ILE A 241 -14.28 7.79 -7.86
CA ILE A 241 -15.62 7.45 -7.40
C ILE A 241 -16.54 8.01 -8.48
N ASP A 242 -17.00 7.16 -9.39
CA ASP A 242 -18.16 7.47 -10.21
C ASP A 242 -19.34 7.65 -9.27
N ILE A 243 -19.53 8.87 -8.82
CA ILE A 243 -20.77 9.26 -8.15
C ILE A 243 -21.82 9.23 -9.27
N LYS A 244 -22.40 8.07 -9.49
CA LYS A 244 -23.67 7.98 -10.22
C LYS A 244 -24.66 8.79 -9.40
N ARG A 245 -24.88 10.04 -9.76
CA ARG A 245 -26.06 10.77 -9.33
C ARG A 245 -27.26 9.96 -9.80
N ILE A 246 -27.86 9.24 -8.89
CA ILE A 246 -29.20 8.73 -9.09
C ILE A 246 -30.09 9.96 -8.89
N ASP A 247 -30.49 10.60 -9.96
CA ASP A 247 -31.61 11.53 -9.96
C ASP A 247 -32.85 10.68 -9.66
N MET A 248 -33.22 10.64 -8.40
CA MET A 248 -34.54 10.17 -8.02
C MET A 248 -35.48 11.31 -8.34
N GLY A 249 -36.06 11.27 -9.55
CA GLY A 249 -37.16 12.13 -9.92
C GLY A 249 -38.27 11.91 -8.89
N VAL A 250 -38.50 12.93 -8.07
CA VAL A 250 -39.71 13.05 -7.29
C VAL A 250 -40.64 13.91 -8.15
N ASP A 251 -41.62 13.26 -8.77
CA ASP A 251 -42.79 13.93 -9.36
C ASP A 251 -43.70 14.51 -8.26
#